data_36bbe7023fc0103008bfed56c309877c
#
_entry.id   36bbe7023fc0103008bfed56c309877c
#
_cell.length_a   1.000
_cell.length_b   1.000
_cell.length_c   1.000
_cell.angle_alpha   90.00
_cell.angle_beta   90.00
_cell.angle_gamma   90.00
#
_symmetry.space_group_name_H-M   'P 1'
#
loop_
_entity.id
_entity.type
_entity.pdbx_description
1 polymer ?
#
loop_
_entity_poly.entity_id
_entity_poly.type
_entity_poly.pdbx_seq_one_letter_code
_entity_poly.pdbx_strand_id
1 'polypeptide(L)'
;CAYKIYDNRNKTDILTNVNDYLKSSKLNVRIFAESKYILDTIKPYTEISSKTFTREDIPKCDVIMFFDYPADRKTLDTILEKAQPKGLHFMHYEPKLLDDAELLKTFNGMVKFASHSNGGKVELVRCASFLGKSVNVIERLLELFSENNIIKIKDKNNSFYNIEYQGIKDLSEILNQSKYSQVLDIAQECEIFQQSLLEDDLETILI
;
A
#
# COMPACT_ATOMS: atom_id res chain seq x y z
N CYS A 1 19.94 -3.87 -13.70
CA CYS A 1 20.67 -4.37 -12.52
C CYS A 1 20.07 -5.69 -12.14
N ALA A 2 20.86 -6.76 -12.12
CA ALA A 2 20.35 -8.05 -11.70
C ALA A 2 20.27 -8.09 -10.16
N TYR A 3 19.07 -8.06 -9.61
CA TYR A 3 18.85 -8.37 -8.21
C TYR A 3 19.04 -9.89 -8.00
N LYS A 4 19.56 -10.29 -6.84
CA LYS A 4 19.49 -11.67 -6.42
C LYS A 4 18.08 -11.93 -5.84
N ILE A 5 17.30 -12.76 -6.53
CA ILE A 5 15.92 -13.03 -6.17
C ILE A 5 15.84 -14.32 -5.35
N TYR A 6 15.13 -14.27 -4.25
CA TYR A 6 14.85 -15.42 -3.38
C TYR A 6 13.34 -15.60 -3.30
N ASP A 7 12.86 -16.66 -3.94
CA ASP A 7 11.44 -17.00 -3.93
C ASP A 7 11.10 -17.82 -2.68
N ASN A 8 10.37 -17.19 -1.77
CA ASN A 8 9.87 -17.79 -0.55
C ASN A 8 8.32 -17.80 -0.51
N ARG A 9 7.66 -17.57 -1.64
CA ARG A 9 6.20 -17.47 -1.74
C ARG A 9 5.46 -18.72 -1.27
N ASN A 10 6.08 -19.89 -1.39
CA ASN A 10 5.52 -21.18 -0.97
C ASN A 10 5.81 -21.53 0.50
N LYS A 11 6.52 -20.68 1.23
CA LYS A 11 6.88 -20.93 2.63
C LYS A 11 5.90 -20.24 3.56
N THR A 12 5.17 -21.02 4.33
CA THR A 12 4.31 -20.57 5.43
C THR A 12 5.01 -20.74 6.77
N ASP A 13 4.49 -20.12 7.82
CA ASP A 13 4.96 -20.25 9.22
C ASP A 13 6.45 -19.94 9.45
N ILE A 14 7.00 -18.99 8.69
CA ILE A 14 8.44 -18.67 8.73
C ILE A 14 8.76 -17.42 9.56
N LEU A 15 7.77 -16.74 10.17
CA LEU A 15 7.99 -15.47 10.88
C LEU A 15 8.99 -15.61 12.03
N THR A 16 8.92 -16.70 12.82
CA THR A 16 9.88 -16.94 13.89
C THR A 16 11.30 -17.12 13.34
N ASN A 17 11.46 -17.90 12.26
CA ASN A 17 12.76 -18.14 11.63
C ASN A 17 13.34 -16.86 11.04
N VAL A 18 12.51 -16.03 10.39
CA VAL A 18 12.93 -14.74 9.86
C VAL A 18 13.33 -13.80 11.00
N ASN A 19 12.55 -13.73 12.07
CA ASN A 19 12.86 -12.90 13.22
C ASN A 19 14.21 -13.28 13.86
N ASP A 20 14.50 -14.56 13.98
CA ASP A 20 15.77 -15.05 14.52
C ASP A 20 16.93 -14.82 13.55
N TYR A 21 16.71 -15.00 12.25
CA TYR A 21 17.70 -14.65 11.22
C TYR A 21 18.09 -13.17 11.29
N LEU A 22 17.13 -12.27 11.46
CA LEU A 22 17.37 -10.82 11.53
C LEU A 22 18.20 -10.42 12.74
N LYS A 23 18.14 -11.15 13.87
CA LYS A 23 18.99 -10.92 15.05
C LYS A 23 20.46 -11.12 14.76
N SER A 24 20.79 -12.08 13.89
CA SER A 24 22.17 -12.48 13.60
C SER A 24 22.69 -11.95 12.26
N SER A 25 21.83 -11.39 11.40
CA SER A 25 22.23 -10.90 10.09
C SER A 25 23.15 -9.69 10.17
N LYS A 26 24.26 -9.75 9.43
CA LYS A 26 25.17 -8.61 9.25
C LYS A 26 24.76 -7.70 8.09
N LEU A 27 23.80 -8.13 7.28
CA LEU A 27 23.27 -7.34 6.18
C LEU A 27 22.23 -6.34 6.69
N ASN A 28 22.17 -5.18 6.04
CA ASN A 28 21.09 -4.22 6.27
C ASN A 28 19.83 -4.73 5.57
N VAL A 29 19.08 -5.59 6.26
CA VAL A 29 17.81 -6.14 5.78
C VAL A 29 16.68 -5.21 6.18
N ARG A 30 15.77 -4.91 5.25
CA ARG A 30 14.54 -4.16 5.49
C ARG A 30 13.33 -4.94 5.00
N ILE A 31 12.20 -4.68 5.64
CA ILE A 31 10.96 -5.41 5.40
C ILE A 31 9.91 -4.43 4.89
N PHE A 32 9.40 -4.71 3.69
CA PHE A 32 8.30 -3.93 3.15
C PHE A 32 6.97 -4.51 3.62
N ALA A 33 6.22 -3.71 4.37
CA ALA A 33 4.86 -4.02 4.80
C ALA A 33 4.08 -2.72 5.04
N GLU A 34 2.90 -2.60 4.45
CA GLU A 34 2.07 -1.40 4.51
C GLU A 34 0.67 -1.68 5.05
N SER A 35 0.06 -2.80 4.65
CA SER A 35 -1.31 -3.09 5.02
C SER A 35 -1.43 -3.32 6.53
N LYS A 36 -2.49 -2.77 7.11
CA LYS A 36 -2.76 -2.93 8.54
C LYS A 36 -2.77 -4.40 8.96
N TYR A 37 -3.32 -5.27 8.11
CA TYR A 37 -3.39 -6.70 8.38
C TYR A 37 -1.98 -7.31 8.55
N ILE A 38 -1.05 -7.03 7.61
CA ILE A 38 0.32 -7.55 7.71
C ILE A 38 1.06 -6.89 8.87
N LEU A 39 0.92 -5.57 9.06
CA LEU A 39 1.55 -4.87 10.18
C LEU A 39 1.10 -5.43 11.53
N ASP A 40 -0.18 -5.73 11.70
CA ASP A 40 -0.69 -6.36 12.92
C ASP A 40 -0.15 -7.80 13.09
N THR A 41 0.00 -8.55 12.00
CA THR A 41 0.54 -9.92 12.01
C THR A 41 2.01 -9.95 12.42
N ILE A 42 2.83 -9.02 11.94
CA ILE A 42 4.28 -9.00 12.23
C ILE A 42 4.63 -8.29 13.55
N LYS A 43 3.71 -7.53 14.12
CA LYS A 43 3.91 -6.74 15.34
C LYS A 43 4.52 -7.51 16.52
N PRO A 44 4.14 -8.77 16.80
CA PRO A 44 4.75 -9.56 17.88
C PRO A 44 6.23 -9.92 17.66
N TYR A 45 6.70 -9.83 16.41
CA TYR A 45 8.06 -10.18 16.02
C TYR A 45 8.94 -8.92 16.02
N THR A 46 9.62 -8.66 17.11
CA THR A 46 10.30 -7.39 17.38
C THR A 46 11.36 -7.02 16.35
N GLU A 47 12.16 -7.99 15.87
CA GLU A 47 13.18 -7.73 14.85
C GLU A 47 12.54 -7.40 13.49
N ILE A 48 11.51 -8.15 13.10
CA ILE A 48 10.74 -7.88 11.88
C ILE A 48 10.13 -6.49 11.96
N SER A 49 9.41 -6.22 13.05
CA SER A 49 8.71 -4.95 13.25
C SER A 49 9.65 -3.74 13.25
N SER A 50 10.83 -3.85 13.89
CA SER A 50 11.81 -2.77 13.94
C SER A 50 12.49 -2.45 12.60
N LYS A 51 12.48 -3.38 11.66
CA LYS A 51 13.09 -3.25 10.32
C LYS A 51 12.06 -2.97 9.22
N THR A 52 10.78 -2.85 9.59
CA THR A 52 9.69 -2.61 8.65
C THR A 52 9.68 -1.17 8.17
N PHE A 53 9.38 -0.99 6.89
CA PHE A 53 9.17 0.30 6.25
C PHE A 53 7.97 0.25 5.32
N THR A 54 7.45 1.44 5.00
CA THR A 54 6.37 1.65 4.03
C THR A 54 6.88 2.50 2.87
N ARG A 55 6.08 2.69 1.83
CA ARG A 55 6.42 3.59 0.72
C ARG A 55 6.60 5.06 1.12
N GLU A 56 6.17 5.45 2.33
CA GLU A 56 6.31 6.81 2.82
C GLU A 56 7.76 7.17 3.17
N ASP A 57 8.51 6.20 3.71
CA ASP A 57 9.91 6.40 4.11
C ASP A 57 10.75 5.17 3.73
N ILE A 58 11.30 5.20 2.53
CA ILE A 58 12.04 4.09 1.93
C ILE A 58 13.53 4.22 2.27
N PRO A 59 14.08 3.35 3.13
CA PRO A 59 15.49 3.38 3.51
C PRO A 59 16.38 2.69 2.45
N LYS A 60 17.64 3.10 2.36
CA LYS A 60 18.66 2.30 1.66
C LYS A 60 18.94 1.02 2.43
N CYS A 61 19.11 -0.09 1.71
CA CYS A 61 19.37 -1.39 2.32
C CYS A 61 20.10 -2.36 1.37
N ASP A 62 20.64 -3.45 1.93
CA ASP A 62 21.24 -4.51 1.13
C ASP A 62 20.20 -5.49 0.60
N VAL A 63 19.15 -5.72 1.40
CA VAL A 63 18.12 -6.73 1.12
C VAL A 63 16.74 -6.19 1.49
N ILE A 64 15.76 -6.40 0.62
CA ILE A 64 14.35 -6.20 0.91
C ILE A 64 13.64 -7.55 1.02
N MET A 65 12.86 -7.71 2.08
CA MET A 65 11.89 -8.80 2.22
C MET A 65 10.48 -8.22 2.03
N PHE A 66 9.77 -8.63 1.00
CA PHE A 66 8.39 -8.23 0.74
C PHE A 66 7.44 -9.15 1.51
N PHE A 67 6.87 -8.64 2.59
CA PHE A 67 5.78 -9.28 3.34
C PHE A 67 4.41 -8.79 2.86
N ASP A 68 4.35 -7.55 2.38
CA ASP A 68 3.30 -7.03 1.51
C ASP A 68 3.83 -6.88 0.10
N TYR A 69 2.94 -6.89 -0.88
CA TYR A 69 3.32 -6.62 -2.26
C TYR A 69 2.93 -5.19 -2.66
N PRO A 70 3.82 -4.48 -3.37
CA PRO A 70 3.51 -3.14 -3.86
C PRO A 70 2.22 -3.12 -4.67
N ALA A 71 1.42 -2.06 -4.51
CA ALA A 71 0.11 -1.96 -5.14
C ALA A 71 0.18 -1.86 -6.68
N ASP A 72 1.26 -1.31 -7.21
CA ASP A 72 1.47 -1.17 -8.65
C ASP A 72 2.96 -1.16 -9.00
N ARG A 73 3.23 -1.24 -10.30
CA ARG A 73 4.60 -1.21 -10.85
C ARG A 73 5.35 0.05 -10.44
N LYS A 74 4.70 1.20 -10.47
CA LYS A 74 5.31 2.48 -10.10
C LYS A 74 5.78 2.49 -8.64
N THR A 75 5.01 1.91 -7.74
CA THR A 75 5.38 1.75 -6.33
C THR A 75 6.58 0.83 -6.18
N LEU A 76 6.58 -0.32 -6.88
CA LEU A 76 7.72 -1.24 -6.88
C LEU A 76 8.99 -0.57 -7.39
N ASP A 77 8.94 0.08 -8.55
CA ASP A 77 10.08 0.76 -9.15
C ASP A 77 10.62 1.85 -8.22
N THR A 78 9.75 2.63 -7.58
CA THR A 78 10.13 3.66 -6.60
C THR A 78 10.86 3.06 -5.39
N ILE A 79 10.38 1.91 -4.88
CA ILE A 79 11.03 1.21 -3.77
C ILE A 79 12.43 0.75 -4.18
N LEU A 80 12.56 0.10 -5.33
CA LEU A 80 13.82 -0.42 -5.81
C LEU A 80 14.84 0.69 -6.11
N GLU A 81 14.40 1.79 -6.73
CA GLU A 81 15.24 2.95 -7.04
C GLU A 81 15.78 3.61 -5.76
N LYS A 82 14.94 3.83 -4.77
CA LYS A 82 15.32 4.52 -3.53
C LYS A 82 16.13 3.62 -2.60
N ALA A 83 15.72 2.38 -2.40
CA ALA A 83 16.36 1.44 -1.49
C ALA A 83 17.68 0.89 -2.03
N GLN A 84 17.82 0.77 -3.35
CA GLN A 84 19.00 0.25 -4.05
C GLN A 84 19.48 -1.13 -3.52
N PRO A 85 18.58 -2.11 -3.33
CA PRO A 85 18.95 -3.41 -2.77
C PRO A 85 19.78 -4.23 -3.75
N LYS A 86 20.51 -5.21 -3.22
CA LYS A 86 21.20 -6.25 -4.01
C LYS A 86 20.40 -7.56 -4.02
N GLY A 87 19.57 -7.78 -3.01
CA GLY A 87 18.76 -8.97 -2.85
C GLY A 87 17.31 -8.65 -2.54
N LEU A 88 16.41 -9.47 -3.10
CA LEU A 88 14.97 -9.37 -2.92
C LEU A 88 14.41 -10.73 -2.48
N HIS A 89 13.67 -10.75 -1.40
CA HIS A 89 12.92 -11.91 -0.95
C HIS A 89 11.42 -11.64 -1.11
N PHE A 90 10.75 -12.49 -1.84
CA PHE A 90 9.29 -12.48 -1.93
C PHE A 90 8.75 -13.54 -0.99
N MET A 91 8.03 -13.07 0.04
CA MET A 91 7.49 -13.94 1.08
C MET A 91 6.07 -14.39 0.71
N HIS A 92 5.53 -15.37 1.44
CA HIS A 92 4.13 -15.75 1.28
C HIS A 92 3.22 -14.55 1.55
N TYR A 93 2.26 -14.32 0.65
CA TYR A 93 1.35 -13.19 0.71
C TYR A 93 -0.08 -13.63 0.43
N GLU A 94 -0.96 -13.28 1.35
CA GLU A 94 -2.40 -13.44 1.19
C GLU A 94 -3.04 -12.04 1.26
N PRO A 95 -3.42 -11.45 0.11
CA PRO A 95 -4.03 -10.14 0.10
C PRO A 95 -5.39 -10.22 0.81
N LYS A 96 -5.59 -9.38 1.82
CA LYS A 96 -6.92 -9.14 2.35
C LYS A 96 -7.60 -8.10 1.48
N LEU A 97 -8.56 -8.54 0.68
CA LEU A 97 -9.39 -7.64 -0.12
C LEU A 97 -10.38 -6.91 0.80
N LEU A 98 -10.35 -5.59 0.76
CA LEU A 98 -11.44 -4.79 1.32
C LEU A 98 -12.63 -4.89 0.35
N ASP A 99 -13.82 -5.18 0.88
CA ASP A 99 -15.01 -5.01 0.07
C ASP A 99 -15.26 -3.52 -0.24
N ASP A 100 -16.06 -3.24 -1.24
CA ASP A 100 -16.29 -1.89 -1.75
C ASP A 100 -16.90 -0.97 -0.69
N ALA A 101 -17.80 -1.48 0.11
CA ALA A 101 -18.45 -0.71 1.19
C ALA A 101 -17.45 -0.39 2.30
N GLU A 102 -16.59 -1.35 2.65
CA GLU A 102 -15.52 -1.16 3.64
C GLU A 102 -14.48 -0.15 3.13
N LEU A 103 -14.12 -0.19 1.85
CA LEU A 103 -13.22 0.78 1.23
C LEU A 103 -13.77 2.20 1.32
N LEU A 104 -15.01 2.42 0.89
CA LEU A 104 -15.65 3.74 0.96
C LEU A 104 -15.80 4.25 2.40
N LYS A 105 -16.21 3.38 3.31
CA LYS A 105 -16.35 3.73 4.74
C LYS A 105 -15.01 4.13 5.35
N THR A 106 -13.97 3.37 5.07
CA THR A 106 -12.61 3.65 5.57
C THR A 106 -12.10 4.96 5.00
N PHE A 107 -12.23 5.16 3.68
CA PHE A 107 -11.82 6.38 3.03
C PHE A 107 -12.59 7.61 3.52
N ASN A 108 -13.90 7.48 3.75
CA ASN A 108 -14.70 8.55 4.36
C ASN A 108 -14.19 8.94 5.76
N GLY A 109 -13.82 7.94 6.57
CA GLY A 109 -13.17 8.20 7.86
C GLY A 109 -11.86 8.97 7.73
N MET A 110 -11.04 8.64 6.73
CA MET A 110 -9.76 9.32 6.47
C MET A 110 -9.95 10.77 6.06
N VAL A 111 -10.85 11.08 5.12
CA VAL A 111 -11.09 12.47 4.68
C VAL A 111 -11.74 13.31 5.78
N LYS A 112 -12.62 12.72 6.57
CA LYS A 112 -13.18 13.37 7.75
C LYS A 112 -12.10 13.73 8.77
N PHE A 113 -11.21 12.77 9.09
CA PHE A 113 -10.08 13.01 9.98
C PHE A 113 -9.15 14.10 9.44
N ALA A 114 -8.79 14.04 8.15
CA ALA A 114 -7.92 15.02 7.51
C ALA A 114 -8.51 16.45 7.63
N SER A 115 -9.81 16.59 7.38
CA SER A 115 -10.50 17.88 7.48
C SER A 115 -10.52 18.44 8.91
N HIS A 116 -10.73 17.60 9.92
CA HIS A 116 -10.90 18.06 11.30
C HIS A 116 -9.57 18.15 12.08
N SER A 117 -8.62 17.27 11.79
CA SER A 117 -7.43 17.10 12.63
C SER A 117 -6.11 17.41 11.90
N ASN A 118 -6.11 17.52 10.57
CA ASN A 118 -4.91 17.75 9.75
C ASN A 118 -5.03 18.99 8.85
N GLY A 119 -5.83 19.98 9.25
CA GLY A 119 -6.01 21.22 8.50
C GLY A 119 -6.57 21.05 7.08
N GLY A 120 -7.25 19.95 6.82
CA GLY A 120 -7.80 19.59 5.51
C GLY A 120 -6.81 18.89 4.56
N LYS A 121 -5.57 18.62 4.99
CA LYS A 121 -4.53 18.04 4.13
C LYS A 121 -4.65 16.53 4.04
N VAL A 122 -4.92 16.02 2.84
CA VAL A 122 -4.90 14.60 2.48
C VAL A 122 -3.61 14.32 1.71
N GLU A 123 -2.67 13.62 2.33
CA GLU A 123 -1.41 13.23 1.71
C GLU A 123 -1.61 11.95 0.91
N LEU A 124 -1.43 12.02 -0.43
CA LEU A 124 -1.81 10.94 -1.35
C LEU A 124 -1.05 9.63 -1.08
N VAL A 125 0.27 9.72 -0.96
CA VAL A 125 1.13 8.54 -0.71
C VAL A 125 0.78 7.89 0.63
N ARG A 126 0.53 8.69 1.67
CA ARG A 126 0.17 8.18 2.99
C ARG A 126 -1.18 7.46 2.98
N CYS A 127 -2.18 8.05 2.32
CA CYS A 127 -3.49 7.41 2.18
C CYS A 127 -3.41 6.13 1.35
N ALA A 128 -2.64 6.15 0.25
CA ALA A 128 -2.41 4.99 -0.59
C ALA A 128 -1.71 3.86 0.18
N SER A 129 -0.67 4.18 0.95
CA SER A 129 0.05 3.25 1.82
C SER A 129 -0.88 2.61 2.85
N PHE A 130 -1.67 3.43 3.55
CA PHE A 130 -2.61 2.95 4.57
C PHE A 130 -3.65 1.98 4.01
N LEU A 131 -4.16 2.24 2.80
CA LEU A 131 -5.17 1.39 2.14
C LEU A 131 -4.55 0.24 1.34
N GLY A 132 -3.22 0.20 1.18
CA GLY A 132 -2.55 -0.78 0.31
C GLY A 132 -2.94 -0.64 -1.16
N LYS A 133 -3.31 0.57 -1.60
CA LYS A 133 -3.78 0.87 -2.97
C LYS A 133 -2.79 1.79 -3.69
N SER A 134 -3.00 2.00 -5.00
CA SER A 134 -2.22 2.98 -5.75
C SER A 134 -2.65 4.41 -5.44
N VAL A 135 -1.78 5.38 -5.71
CA VAL A 135 -2.11 6.81 -5.59
C VAL A 135 -3.29 7.17 -6.51
N ASN A 136 -3.37 6.56 -7.70
CA ASN A 136 -4.47 6.78 -8.63
C ASN A 136 -5.83 6.43 -8.02
N VAL A 137 -5.93 5.37 -7.23
CA VAL A 137 -7.17 5.00 -6.52
C VAL A 137 -7.57 6.12 -5.56
N ILE A 138 -6.61 6.69 -4.82
CA ILE A 138 -6.88 7.76 -3.86
C ILE A 138 -7.36 9.02 -4.58
N GLU A 139 -6.71 9.41 -5.67
CA GLU A 139 -7.11 10.58 -6.46
C GLU A 139 -8.53 10.43 -7.02
N ARG A 140 -8.87 9.27 -7.56
CA ARG A 140 -10.21 8.98 -8.07
C ARG A 140 -11.28 8.99 -6.97
N LEU A 141 -10.96 8.45 -5.79
CA LEU A 141 -11.85 8.52 -4.63
C LEU A 141 -12.10 9.96 -4.18
N LEU A 142 -11.05 10.80 -4.16
CA LEU A 142 -11.19 12.23 -3.82
C LEU A 142 -12.07 12.98 -4.83
N GLU A 143 -11.87 12.74 -6.12
CA GLU A 143 -12.70 13.31 -7.18
C GLU A 143 -14.17 12.87 -7.04
N LEU A 144 -14.39 11.57 -6.84
CA LEU A 144 -15.73 11.00 -6.64
C LEU A 144 -16.44 11.59 -5.42
N PHE A 145 -15.73 11.74 -4.30
CA PHE A 145 -16.26 12.35 -3.08
C PHE A 145 -16.58 13.84 -3.27
N SER A 146 -15.76 14.54 -4.05
CA SER A 146 -16.02 15.95 -4.39
C SER A 146 -17.26 16.11 -5.27
N GLU A 147 -17.43 15.27 -6.27
CA GLU A 147 -18.60 15.26 -7.16
C GLU A 147 -19.91 14.93 -6.42
N ASN A 148 -19.81 14.13 -5.36
CA ASN A 148 -20.94 13.79 -4.49
C ASN A 148 -21.15 14.80 -3.34
N ASN A 149 -20.41 15.91 -3.32
CA ASN A 149 -20.47 16.93 -2.28
C ASN A 149 -20.22 16.40 -0.86
N ILE A 150 -19.42 15.34 -0.71
CA ILE A 150 -18.95 14.83 0.59
C ILE A 150 -17.76 15.66 1.05
N ILE A 151 -16.92 16.07 0.11
CA ILE A 151 -15.81 17.00 0.33
C ILE A 151 -15.85 18.13 -0.69
N LYS A 152 -15.23 19.25 -0.34
CA LYS A 152 -14.87 20.32 -1.26
C LYS A 152 -13.35 20.35 -1.40
N ILE A 153 -12.83 20.20 -2.62
CA ILE A 153 -11.40 20.36 -2.90
C ILE A 153 -11.12 21.85 -3.00
N LYS A 154 -10.22 22.35 -2.13
CA LYS A 154 -9.81 23.77 -2.10
C LYS A 154 -8.57 23.99 -2.96
N ASP A 155 -7.64 23.06 -2.92
CA ASP A 155 -6.38 23.09 -3.65
C ASP A 155 -5.84 21.68 -3.82
N LYS A 156 -5.05 21.44 -4.86
CA LYS A 156 -4.41 20.15 -5.11
C LYS A 156 -3.09 20.27 -5.84
N ASN A 157 -2.19 19.36 -5.54
CA ASN A 157 -0.97 19.11 -6.29
C ASN A 157 -0.66 17.61 -6.35
N ASN A 158 0.50 17.23 -6.87
CA ASN A 158 0.88 15.82 -7.04
C ASN A 158 1.16 15.06 -5.72
N SER A 159 1.20 15.76 -4.59
CA SER A 159 1.53 15.17 -3.27
C SER A 159 0.35 15.17 -2.32
N PHE A 160 -0.51 16.16 -2.40
CA PHE A 160 -1.65 16.29 -1.48
C PHE A 160 -2.82 17.06 -2.07
N TYR A 161 -4.01 16.86 -1.49
CA TYR A 161 -5.21 17.64 -1.70
C TYR A 161 -5.58 18.35 -0.39
N ASN A 162 -5.91 19.64 -0.49
CA ASN A 162 -6.55 20.37 0.60
C ASN A 162 -8.06 20.29 0.43
N ILE A 163 -8.73 19.77 1.42
CA ILE A 163 -10.17 19.51 1.38
C ILE A 163 -10.90 20.11 2.58
N GLU A 164 -12.18 20.28 2.41
CA GLU A 164 -13.13 20.56 3.48
C GLU A 164 -14.24 19.51 3.45
N TYR A 165 -14.46 18.85 4.59
CA TYR A 165 -15.50 17.84 4.71
C TYR A 165 -16.88 18.51 4.83
N GLN A 166 -17.82 18.13 3.96
CA GLN A 166 -19.14 18.72 3.87
C GLN A 166 -20.23 17.89 4.59
N GLY A 167 -19.92 16.67 4.94
CA GLY A 167 -20.84 15.74 5.60
C GLY A 167 -21.13 14.50 4.79
N ILE A 168 -21.76 13.52 5.43
CA ILE A 168 -22.15 12.27 4.80
C ILE A 168 -23.50 12.42 4.13
N LYS A 169 -23.56 12.05 2.85
CA LYS A 169 -24.73 11.44 2.23
C LYS A 169 -24.62 9.92 2.36
N ASP A 170 -25.64 9.20 2.02
CA ASP A 170 -25.61 7.73 2.01
C ASP A 170 -24.51 7.25 1.06
N LEU A 171 -23.45 6.64 1.62
CA LEU A 171 -22.35 6.10 0.81
C LEU A 171 -22.79 4.98 -0.12
N SER A 172 -23.92 4.32 0.16
CA SER A 172 -24.49 3.27 -0.70
C SER A 172 -24.89 3.80 -2.07
N GLU A 173 -25.26 5.08 -2.17
CA GLU A 173 -25.60 5.71 -3.46
C GLU A 173 -24.38 5.81 -4.38
N ILE A 174 -23.17 5.91 -3.81
CA ILE A 174 -21.92 5.99 -4.57
C ILE A 174 -21.62 4.65 -5.25
N LEU A 175 -21.90 3.52 -4.58
CA LEU A 175 -21.63 2.18 -5.08
C LEU A 175 -22.33 1.90 -6.43
N ASN A 176 -23.45 2.55 -6.66
CA ASN A 176 -24.26 2.37 -7.88
C ASN A 176 -23.88 3.34 -9.03
N GLN A 177 -22.91 4.23 -8.80
CA GLN A 177 -22.51 5.21 -9.81
C GLN A 177 -21.53 4.61 -10.81
N SER A 178 -21.69 4.95 -12.10
CA SER A 178 -20.78 4.52 -13.17
C SER A 178 -19.34 5.00 -12.94
N LYS A 179 -19.14 6.12 -12.26
CA LYS A 179 -17.82 6.65 -11.90
C LYS A 179 -17.14 5.83 -10.81
N TYR A 180 -17.91 5.17 -9.94
CA TYR A 180 -17.34 4.24 -8.97
C TYR A 180 -16.78 2.99 -9.66
N SER A 181 -17.36 2.53 -10.76
CA SER A 181 -16.79 1.43 -11.55
C SER A 181 -15.37 1.75 -12.04
N GLN A 182 -15.06 3.02 -12.37
CA GLN A 182 -13.72 3.43 -12.75
C GLN A 182 -12.71 3.32 -11.59
N VAL A 183 -13.15 3.60 -10.37
CA VAL A 183 -12.32 3.37 -9.17
C VAL A 183 -12.04 1.90 -8.99
N LEU A 184 -13.05 1.06 -9.18
CA LEU A 184 -12.92 -0.41 -9.08
C LEU A 184 -11.98 -0.96 -10.15
N ASP A 185 -12.07 -0.48 -11.39
CA ASP A 185 -11.17 -0.91 -12.47
C ASP A 185 -9.70 -0.64 -12.11
N ILE A 186 -9.39 0.54 -11.59
CA ILE A 186 -8.02 0.89 -11.16
C ILE A 186 -7.61 0.07 -9.92
N ALA A 187 -8.51 -0.17 -8.98
CA ALA A 187 -8.25 -1.02 -7.83
C ALA A 187 -7.98 -2.47 -8.25
N GLN A 188 -8.71 -2.96 -9.24
CA GLN A 188 -8.51 -4.28 -9.82
C GLN A 188 -7.18 -4.41 -10.56
N GLU A 189 -6.70 -3.37 -11.24
CA GLU A 189 -5.36 -3.35 -11.82
C GLU A 189 -4.27 -3.56 -10.74
N CYS A 190 -4.43 -2.98 -9.55
CA CYS A 190 -3.54 -3.23 -8.42
C CYS A 190 -3.57 -4.70 -7.99
N GLU A 191 -4.75 -5.29 -7.91
CA GLU A 191 -4.91 -6.70 -7.52
C GLU A 191 -4.28 -7.63 -8.56
N ILE A 192 -4.46 -7.36 -9.85
CA ILE A 192 -3.83 -8.10 -10.95
C ILE A 192 -2.31 -8.01 -10.87
N PHE A 193 -1.77 -6.81 -10.60
CA PHE A 193 -0.32 -6.64 -10.44
C PHE A 193 0.23 -7.42 -9.24
N GLN A 194 -0.44 -7.35 -8.09
CA GLN A 194 -0.06 -8.11 -6.90
C GLN A 194 -0.16 -9.62 -7.12
N GLN A 195 -1.18 -10.07 -7.85
CA GLN A 195 -1.34 -11.47 -8.23
C GLN A 195 -0.21 -11.93 -9.16
N SER A 196 0.24 -11.09 -10.10
CA SER A 196 1.38 -11.43 -10.94
C SER A 196 2.66 -11.61 -10.13
N LEU A 197 2.91 -10.75 -9.14
CA LEU A 197 4.03 -10.90 -8.22
C LEU A 197 3.93 -12.19 -7.36
N LEU A 198 2.73 -12.68 -7.12
CA LEU A 198 2.50 -13.91 -6.35
C LEU A 198 2.68 -15.18 -7.18
N GLU A 199 2.25 -15.19 -8.44
CA GLU A 199 2.10 -16.40 -9.25
C GLU A 199 3.11 -16.50 -10.39
N ASP A 200 3.49 -15.38 -10.99
CA ASP A 200 4.32 -15.36 -12.20
C ASP A 200 5.83 -15.50 -11.89
N ASP A 201 6.62 -15.63 -12.94
CA ASP A 201 8.08 -15.65 -12.84
C ASP A 201 8.61 -14.26 -12.45
N LEU A 202 9.19 -14.18 -11.25
CA LEU A 202 9.73 -12.92 -10.70
C LEU A 202 10.87 -12.35 -11.52
N GLU A 203 11.68 -13.17 -12.17
CA GLU A 203 12.77 -12.69 -13.02
C GLU A 203 12.20 -11.92 -14.22
N THR A 204 11.09 -12.39 -14.78
CA THR A 204 10.39 -11.71 -15.88
C THR A 204 9.76 -10.39 -15.45
N ILE A 205 9.18 -10.34 -14.24
CA ILE A 205 8.52 -9.14 -13.74
C ILE A 205 9.53 -8.05 -13.37
N LEU A 206 10.71 -8.41 -12.87
CA LEU A 206 11.69 -7.48 -12.30
C LEU A 206 12.72 -6.95 -13.32
N ILE A 207 12.65 -7.39 -14.55
CA ILE A 207 13.41 -6.86 -15.69
C ILE A 207 12.65 -5.65 -16.27
#